data_93c9dd820ff85a47c189544c568cd57e
#
_entry.id   93c9dd820ff85a47c189544c568cd57e
#
_cell.length_a   1.000
_cell.length_b   1.000
_cell.length_c   1.000
_cell.angle_alpha   90.00
_cell.angle_beta   90.00
_cell.angle_gamma   90.00
#
_symmetry.space_group_name_H-M   'P 1'
#
loop_
_entity.id
_entity.type
_entity.pdbx_description
1 polymer ?
#
loop_
_entity_poly.entity_id
_entity_poly.type
_entity_poly.pdbx_seq_one_letter_code
_entity_poly.pdbx_strand_id
1 'polypeptide(L)'
;FGHGEHNPYAIQEFLRVARENWGTAPRYALLLGDGNYDYRGVRATGSGTIPPMLIRTDRGVYASDMLLGDTDADGRADVAIGRVPAHTAVEAEAFVQRVVTYESGDLDAFARHALLVSGTNRGEDFTRYVDTLAGQLDDRVNAERIDRAALTLADARTQLIGAINDGSFWFHYQGHGA
;
A
#
# COMPACT_ATOMS: atom_id res chain seq x y z
N PHE A 1 -24.07 11.35 6.46
CA PHE A 1 -22.85 11.63 5.72
C PHE A 1 -23.18 11.76 4.21
N GLY A 2 -22.98 10.84 3.34
CA GLY A 2 -23.09 10.98 1.87
C GLY A 2 -24.51 10.93 1.28
N HIS A 3 -25.58 10.93 2.05
CA HIS A 3 -26.98 10.86 1.59
C HIS A 3 -27.26 9.70 0.60
N GLY A 4 -26.50 8.59 0.71
CA GLY A 4 -26.57 7.43 -0.19
C GLY A 4 -25.73 7.54 -1.46
N GLU A 5 -24.99 8.64 -1.65
CA GLU A 5 -24.09 8.78 -2.79
C GLU A 5 -22.70 8.22 -2.48
N HIS A 6 -22.04 7.67 -3.52
CA HIS A 6 -20.62 7.32 -3.47
C HIS A 6 -19.79 8.60 -3.44
N ASN A 7 -19.33 8.97 -2.24
CA ASN A 7 -18.62 10.22 -2.02
C ASN A 7 -17.45 10.01 -1.04
N PRO A 8 -16.19 10.22 -1.44
CA PRO A 8 -15.04 10.06 -0.56
C PRO A 8 -15.07 11.03 0.63
N TYR A 9 -15.62 12.23 0.44
CA TYR A 9 -15.76 13.19 1.55
C TYR A 9 -16.71 12.71 2.64
N ALA A 10 -17.66 11.82 2.34
CA ALA A 10 -18.52 11.21 3.34
C ALA A 10 -17.73 10.26 4.27
N ILE A 11 -16.72 9.60 3.77
CA ILE A 11 -15.81 8.76 4.56
C ILE A 11 -14.94 9.63 5.47
N GLN A 12 -14.34 10.69 4.92
CA GLN A 12 -13.55 11.65 5.68
C GLN A 12 -14.36 12.29 6.81
N GLU A 13 -15.56 12.76 6.50
CA GLU A 13 -16.47 13.36 7.48
C GLU A 13 -16.91 12.37 8.56
N PHE A 14 -17.16 11.11 8.19
CA PHE A 14 -17.44 10.05 9.17
C PHE A 14 -16.27 9.88 10.15
N LEU A 15 -15.03 9.82 9.64
CA LEU A 15 -13.84 9.69 10.47
C LEU A 15 -13.62 10.91 11.38
N ARG A 16 -13.88 12.12 10.86
CA ARG A 16 -13.84 13.35 11.64
C ARG A 16 -14.82 13.28 12.81
N VAL A 17 -16.09 12.96 12.53
CA VAL A 17 -17.11 12.83 13.57
C VAL A 17 -16.79 11.72 14.57
N ALA A 18 -16.27 10.59 14.10
CA ALA A 18 -15.85 9.50 14.98
C ALA A 18 -14.72 9.92 15.93
N ARG A 19 -13.72 10.68 15.43
CA ARG A 19 -12.64 11.21 16.27
C ARG A 19 -13.15 12.19 17.34
N GLU A 20 -14.11 13.02 17.00
CA GLU A 20 -14.63 14.05 17.89
C GLU A 20 -15.61 13.51 18.93
N ASN A 21 -16.35 12.44 18.62
CA ASN A 21 -17.49 12.02 19.42
C ASN A 21 -17.40 10.64 20.05
N TRP A 22 -16.48 9.77 19.59
CA TRP A 22 -16.33 8.45 20.20
C TRP A 22 -15.47 8.54 21.46
N GLY A 23 -15.80 7.75 22.47
CA GLY A 23 -15.05 7.69 23.74
C GLY A 23 -13.57 7.29 23.55
N THR A 24 -13.26 6.57 22.45
CA THR A 24 -11.89 6.31 21.97
C THR A 24 -11.84 6.68 20.51
N ALA A 25 -11.05 7.69 20.17
CA ALA A 25 -10.86 8.13 18.80
C ALA A 25 -10.19 7.02 17.95
N PRO A 26 -10.67 6.76 16.72
CA PRO A 26 -10.05 5.80 15.84
C PRO A 26 -8.64 6.25 15.44
N ARG A 27 -7.66 5.36 15.53
CA ARG A 27 -6.29 5.58 15.05
C ARG A 27 -6.06 4.98 13.68
N TYR A 28 -6.83 3.96 13.32
CA TYR A 28 -6.72 3.20 12.09
C TYR A 28 -8.11 2.98 11.49
N ALA A 29 -8.19 2.99 10.17
CA ALA A 29 -9.36 2.56 9.42
C ALA A 29 -8.94 1.66 8.27
N LEU A 30 -9.63 0.53 8.11
CA LEU A 30 -9.43 -0.40 7.02
C LEU A 30 -10.60 -0.29 6.04
N LEU A 31 -10.29 0.08 4.79
CA LEU A 31 -11.23 0.09 3.68
C LEU A 31 -11.22 -1.29 3.01
N LEU A 32 -12.29 -2.05 3.20
CA LEU A 32 -12.43 -3.36 2.57
C LEU A 32 -13.23 -3.22 1.29
N GLY A 33 -12.54 -2.97 0.19
CA GLY A 33 -13.13 -2.77 -1.13
C GLY A 33 -12.22 -1.99 -2.05
N ASP A 34 -12.35 -2.26 -3.35
CA ASP A 34 -11.60 -1.56 -4.38
C ASP A 34 -12.14 -0.16 -4.65
N GLY A 35 -11.27 0.69 -5.19
CA GLY A 35 -11.58 2.05 -5.63
C GLY A 35 -11.59 2.18 -7.15
N ASN A 36 -12.29 3.19 -7.66
CA ASN A 36 -12.28 3.52 -9.08
C ASN A 36 -12.21 5.04 -9.25
N TYR A 37 -11.44 5.50 -10.24
CA TYR A 37 -11.41 6.93 -10.62
C TYR A 37 -12.78 7.43 -11.06
N ASP A 38 -13.59 6.58 -11.69
CA ASP A 38 -14.97 6.84 -12.08
C ASP A 38 -15.97 6.34 -11.02
N TYR A 39 -15.70 6.60 -9.74
CA TYR A 39 -16.53 6.11 -8.64
C TYR A 39 -18.00 6.57 -8.71
N ARG A 40 -18.30 7.60 -9.52
CA ARG A 40 -19.68 8.05 -9.80
C ARG A 40 -20.34 7.32 -10.96
N GLY A 41 -19.62 6.44 -11.68
CA GLY A 41 -20.14 5.68 -12.79
C GLY A 41 -20.49 6.50 -14.04
N VAL A 42 -19.93 7.69 -14.20
CA VAL A 42 -20.22 8.62 -15.32
C VAL A 42 -19.74 8.04 -16.65
N ARG A 43 -18.61 7.32 -16.63
CA ARG A 43 -17.98 6.73 -17.82
C ARG A 43 -18.18 5.23 -17.93
N ALA A 44 -18.86 4.61 -16.95
CA ALA A 44 -19.07 3.17 -16.85
C ALA A 44 -17.77 2.33 -16.95
N THR A 45 -16.66 2.86 -16.43
CA THR A 45 -15.33 2.22 -16.51
C THR A 45 -15.09 1.17 -15.43
N GLY A 46 -16.11 0.75 -14.72
CA GLY A 46 -16.05 -0.27 -13.67
C GLY A 46 -16.78 0.16 -12.39
N SER A 47 -16.91 -0.75 -11.45
CA SER A 47 -17.57 -0.54 -10.16
C SER A 47 -16.54 -0.61 -9.04
N GLY A 48 -16.00 0.51 -8.59
CA GLY A 48 -15.32 0.57 -7.30
C GLY A 48 -16.33 0.63 -6.17
N THR A 49 -16.12 -0.14 -5.12
CA THR A 49 -17.05 -0.20 -3.98
C THR A 49 -16.81 0.92 -2.97
N ILE A 50 -15.58 1.39 -2.84
CA ILE A 50 -15.19 2.44 -1.88
C ILE A 50 -14.43 3.54 -2.61
N PRO A 51 -15.03 4.73 -2.79
CA PRO A 51 -14.43 5.80 -3.57
C PRO A 51 -13.11 6.29 -2.96
N PRO A 52 -12.03 6.43 -3.75
CA PRO A 52 -10.80 7.05 -3.30
C PRO A 52 -10.95 8.57 -3.27
N MET A 53 -10.20 9.26 -2.43
CA MET A 53 -9.99 10.69 -2.60
C MET A 53 -9.13 10.94 -3.83
N LEU A 54 -9.53 11.87 -4.70
CA LEU A 54 -8.78 12.22 -5.91
C LEU A 54 -8.13 13.58 -5.74
N ILE A 55 -6.83 13.65 -5.96
CA ILE A 55 -6.06 14.89 -5.97
C ILE A 55 -5.57 15.23 -7.36
N ARG A 56 -5.60 16.50 -7.70
CA ARG A 56 -5.03 17.01 -8.94
C ARG A 56 -3.65 17.58 -8.68
N THR A 57 -2.69 17.16 -9.49
CA THR A 57 -1.34 17.70 -9.52
C THR A 57 -1.02 18.25 -10.92
N ASP A 58 0.16 18.83 -11.09
CA ASP A 58 0.70 19.24 -12.40
C ASP A 58 0.90 18.05 -13.36
N ARG A 59 1.03 16.84 -12.84
CA ARG A 59 1.24 15.59 -13.60
C ARG A 59 -0.03 14.77 -13.85
N GLY A 60 -1.18 15.17 -13.29
CA GLY A 60 -2.44 14.44 -13.48
C GLY A 60 -3.30 14.35 -12.23
N VAL A 61 -4.26 13.43 -12.26
CA VAL A 61 -5.15 13.11 -11.14
C VAL A 61 -4.74 11.78 -10.53
N TYR A 62 -4.54 11.77 -9.23
CA TYR A 62 -4.10 10.59 -8.47
C TYR A 62 -5.06 10.27 -7.34
N ALA A 63 -5.20 8.98 -7.03
CA ALA A 63 -5.92 8.52 -5.84
C ALA A 63 -5.03 8.66 -4.61
N SER A 64 -5.60 9.10 -3.49
CA SER A 64 -4.91 9.22 -2.22
C SER A 64 -5.84 8.84 -1.07
N ASP A 65 -5.71 7.61 -0.58
CA ASP A 65 -6.47 7.17 0.59
C ASP A 65 -6.03 7.88 1.88
N MET A 66 -4.77 8.35 1.94
CA MET A 66 -4.27 9.13 3.07
C MET A 66 -5.17 10.35 3.36
N LEU A 67 -5.67 11.03 2.32
CA LEU A 67 -6.54 12.20 2.48
C LEU A 67 -7.92 11.87 3.05
N LEU A 68 -8.35 10.61 3.03
CA LEU A 68 -9.57 10.21 3.73
C LEU A 68 -9.39 10.28 5.25
N GLY A 69 -8.17 10.09 5.72
CA GLY A 69 -7.81 10.17 7.13
C GLY A 69 -7.37 11.55 7.62
N ASP A 70 -7.21 12.52 6.70
CA ASP A 70 -6.91 13.92 7.01
C ASP A 70 -8.22 14.64 7.37
N THR A 71 -8.54 14.67 8.65
CA THR A 71 -9.86 15.11 9.14
C THR A 71 -9.92 16.59 9.47
N ASP A 72 -8.79 17.28 9.55
CA ASP A 72 -8.69 18.73 9.81
C ASP A 72 -8.10 19.53 8.64
N ALA A 73 -7.80 18.84 7.51
CA ALA A 73 -7.30 19.41 6.28
C ALA A 73 -5.92 20.09 6.40
N ASP A 74 -5.06 19.56 7.28
CA ASP A 74 -3.68 20.06 7.44
C ASP A 74 -2.68 19.36 6.48
N GLY A 75 -3.15 18.40 5.67
CA GLY A 75 -2.36 17.62 4.71
C GLY A 75 -1.70 16.38 5.32
N ARG A 76 -2.06 16.00 6.54
CA ARG A 76 -1.56 14.82 7.23
C ARG A 76 -2.73 13.94 7.68
N ALA A 77 -2.52 12.63 7.66
CA ALA A 77 -3.55 11.71 8.15
C ALA A 77 -3.58 11.69 9.68
N ASP A 78 -4.70 12.06 10.25
CA ASP A 78 -5.03 11.85 11.67
C ASP A 78 -5.42 10.42 11.98
N VAL A 79 -6.00 9.75 10.99
CA VAL A 79 -6.37 8.33 11.02
C VAL A 79 -5.58 7.62 9.93
N ALA A 80 -4.79 6.62 10.30
CA ALA A 80 -4.05 5.83 9.32
C ALA A 80 -5.04 4.96 8.50
N ILE A 81 -5.00 5.10 7.18
CA ILE A 81 -5.89 4.39 6.27
C ILE A 81 -5.16 3.25 5.60
N GLY A 82 -5.72 2.04 5.70
CA GLY A 82 -5.34 0.89 4.89
C GLY A 82 -6.46 0.53 3.92
N ARG A 83 -6.10 -0.01 2.75
CA ARG A 83 -7.08 -0.52 1.79
C ARG A 83 -6.77 -1.96 1.39
N VAL A 84 -7.80 -2.79 1.40
CA VAL A 84 -7.83 -4.10 0.75
C VAL A 84 -8.63 -3.96 -0.53
N PRO A 85 -7.98 -3.95 -1.71
CA PRO A 85 -8.66 -3.71 -2.99
C PRO A 85 -9.38 -4.98 -3.46
N ALA A 86 -10.40 -5.41 -2.73
CA ALA A 86 -11.21 -6.58 -3.05
C ALA A 86 -12.44 -6.17 -3.86
N HIS A 87 -12.65 -6.81 -5.01
CA HIS A 87 -13.84 -6.63 -5.85
C HIS A 87 -14.97 -7.55 -5.45
N THR A 88 -14.66 -8.67 -4.80
CA THR A 88 -15.60 -9.71 -4.41
C THR A 88 -15.43 -10.14 -2.95
N ALA A 89 -16.46 -10.72 -2.37
CA ALA A 89 -16.37 -11.31 -1.03
C ALA A 89 -15.32 -12.43 -0.97
N VAL A 90 -15.12 -13.20 -2.03
CA VAL A 90 -14.11 -14.26 -2.11
C VAL A 90 -12.70 -13.70 -2.01
N GLU A 91 -12.41 -12.58 -2.69
CA GLU A 91 -11.11 -11.90 -2.60
C GLU A 91 -10.87 -11.32 -1.20
N ALA A 92 -11.90 -10.73 -0.60
CA ALA A 92 -11.84 -10.23 0.77
C ALA A 92 -11.57 -11.36 1.77
N GLU A 93 -12.27 -12.48 1.65
CA GLU A 93 -12.06 -13.66 2.47
C GLU A 93 -10.64 -14.24 2.30
N ALA A 94 -10.16 -14.36 1.07
CA ALA A 94 -8.80 -14.82 0.79
C ALA A 94 -7.73 -13.89 1.41
N PHE A 95 -7.96 -12.58 1.46
CA PHE A 95 -7.09 -11.65 2.17
C PHE A 95 -7.10 -11.91 3.69
N VAL A 96 -8.28 -12.00 4.29
CA VAL A 96 -8.44 -12.26 5.73
C VAL A 96 -7.77 -13.58 6.12
N GLN A 97 -7.95 -14.64 5.32
CA GLN A 97 -7.30 -15.93 5.58
C GLN A 97 -5.78 -15.84 5.54
N ARG A 98 -5.21 -15.06 4.61
CA ARG A 98 -3.75 -14.82 4.59
C ARG A 98 -3.27 -14.11 5.84
N VAL A 99 -3.99 -13.10 6.32
CA VAL A 99 -3.65 -12.38 7.56
C VAL A 99 -3.70 -13.34 8.75
N VAL A 100 -4.78 -14.11 8.89
CA VAL A 100 -4.93 -15.09 9.98
C VAL A 100 -3.84 -16.15 9.94
N THR A 101 -3.52 -16.68 8.76
CA THR A 101 -2.44 -17.66 8.58
C THR A 101 -1.08 -17.06 8.94
N TYR A 102 -0.81 -15.83 8.51
CA TYR A 102 0.41 -15.11 8.84
C TYR A 102 0.55 -14.89 10.36
N GLU A 103 -0.49 -14.38 11.02
CA GLU A 103 -0.47 -14.08 12.46
C GLU A 103 -0.42 -15.34 13.34
N SER A 104 -0.94 -16.48 12.86
CA SER A 104 -0.89 -17.75 13.57
C SER A 104 0.34 -18.60 13.26
N GLY A 105 1.15 -18.20 12.27
CA GLY A 105 2.36 -18.91 11.85
C GLY A 105 3.57 -18.62 12.73
N ASP A 106 4.64 -19.39 12.52
CA ASP A 106 5.96 -19.11 13.08
C ASP A 106 6.61 -17.99 12.27
N LEU A 107 6.59 -16.77 12.80
CA LEU A 107 7.16 -15.59 12.15
C LEU A 107 8.69 -15.53 12.28
N ASP A 108 9.32 -16.31 13.13
CA ASP A 108 10.76 -16.25 13.38
C ASP A 108 11.58 -16.67 12.15
N ALA A 109 11.03 -17.54 11.31
CA ALA A 109 11.71 -18.06 10.12
C ALA A 109 12.08 -16.97 9.10
N PHE A 110 11.29 -15.92 8.99
CA PHE A 110 11.53 -14.80 8.04
C PHE A 110 11.56 -13.41 8.68
N ALA A 111 11.36 -13.33 10.01
CA ALA A 111 11.25 -12.06 10.74
C ALA A 111 12.49 -11.15 10.66
N ARG A 112 13.61 -11.66 10.12
CA ARG A 112 14.87 -10.92 9.96
C ARG A 112 15.33 -10.81 8.51
N HIS A 113 14.54 -11.26 7.54
CA HIS A 113 14.91 -11.21 6.13
C HIS A 113 14.20 -10.04 5.45
N ALA A 114 14.97 -9.07 4.97
CA ALA A 114 14.49 -7.95 4.16
C ALA A 114 14.93 -8.12 2.71
N LEU A 115 14.00 -8.00 1.77
CA LEU A 115 14.27 -8.05 0.34
C LEU A 115 14.25 -6.65 -0.25
N LEU A 116 15.42 -6.20 -0.73
CA LEU A 116 15.63 -4.87 -1.27
C LEU A 116 15.90 -4.96 -2.78
N VAL A 117 15.06 -4.34 -3.59
CA VAL A 117 15.13 -4.45 -5.04
C VAL A 117 15.33 -3.09 -5.67
N SER A 118 16.37 -2.94 -6.51
CA SER A 118 16.57 -1.75 -7.32
C SER A 118 16.14 -1.99 -8.77
N GLY A 119 15.45 -1.00 -9.35
CA GLY A 119 15.09 -0.95 -10.75
C GLY A 119 16.29 -0.61 -11.63
N THR A 120 16.07 -0.60 -12.97
CA THR A 120 17.09 -0.15 -13.92
C THR A 120 17.30 1.36 -13.78
N ASN A 121 18.55 1.79 -13.60
CA ASN A 121 18.92 3.20 -13.51
C ASN A 121 18.60 3.93 -14.83
N ARG A 122 17.69 4.91 -14.76
CA ARG A 122 17.28 5.76 -15.89
C ARG A 122 17.11 7.18 -15.38
N GLY A 123 18.20 7.92 -15.31
CA GLY A 123 18.23 9.29 -14.77
C GLY A 123 18.35 9.38 -13.24
N GLU A 124 18.07 8.28 -12.55
CA GLU A 124 18.20 8.14 -11.09
C GLU A 124 19.05 6.91 -10.78
N ASP A 125 19.85 6.97 -9.75
CA ASP A 125 20.68 5.85 -9.26
C ASP A 125 19.95 5.06 -8.18
N PHE A 126 19.05 4.18 -8.60
CA PHE A 126 18.24 3.37 -7.70
C PHE A 126 19.07 2.37 -6.89
N THR A 127 20.15 1.85 -7.47
CA THR A 127 21.08 0.95 -6.79
C THR A 127 21.68 1.63 -5.58
N ARG A 128 22.17 2.87 -5.74
CA ARG A 128 22.71 3.66 -4.64
C ARG A 128 21.69 3.92 -3.53
N TYR A 129 20.43 4.21 -3.89
CA TYR A 129 19.39 4.41 -2.87
C TYR A 129 19.15 3.14 -2.06
N VAL A 130 19.07 2.00 -2.72
CA VAL A 130 18.91 0.69 -2.05
C VAL A 130 20.13 0.36 -1.18
N ASP A 131 21.35 0.63 -1.65
CA ASP A 131 22.57 0.42 -0.86
C ASP A 131 22.63 1.31 0.38
N THR A 132 22.21 2.57 0.24
CA THR A 132 22.11 3.50 1.38
C THR A 132 21.10 2.99 2.41
N LEU A 133 19.93 2.53 1.96
CA LEU A 133 18.90 1.96 2.82
C LEU A 133 19.41 0.71 3.53
N ALA A 134 20.04 -0.21 2.81
CA ALA A 134 20.61 -1.42 3.39
C ALA A 134 21.65 -1.12 4.48
N GLY A 135 22.45 -0.07 4.29
CA GLY A 135 23.44 0.37 5.28
C GLY A 135 22.84 1.04 6.54
N GLN A 136 21.54 1.35 6.53
CA GLN A 136 20.81 1.89 7.69
C GLN A 136 20.07 0.81 8.49
N LEU A 137 20.00 -0.42 7.97
CA LEU A 137 19.34 -1.51 8.67
C LEU A 137 20.19 -2.01 9.84
N ASP A 138 19.51 -2.50 10.86
CA ASP A 138 20.14 -3.16 12.01
C ASP A 138 20.89 -4.43 11.55
N ASP A 139 22.07 -4.69 12.13
CA ASP A 139 22.90 -5.87 11.80
C ASP A 139 22.17 -7.21 11.99
N ARG A 140 21.08 -7.21 12.74
CA ARG A 140 20.21 -8.39 12.90
C ARG A 140 19.33 -8.68 11.69
N VAL A 141 19.21 -7.72 10.76
CA VAL A 141 18.41 -7.87 9.54
C VAL A 141 19.29 -8.41 8.42
N ASN A 142 18.94 -9.57 7.89
CA ASN A 142 19.54 -10.10 6.67
C ASN A 142 18.93 -9.40 5.45
N ALA A 143 19.64 -8.42 4.89
CA ALA A 143 19.20 -7.66 3.72
C ALA A 143 19.68 -8.31 2.42
N GLU A 144 18.81 -9.08 1.77
CA GLU A 144 19.04 -9.56 0.41
C GLU A 144 18.79 -8.46 -0.61
N ARG A 145 19.68 -8.31 -1.59
CA ARG A 145 19.59 -7.28 -2.62
C ARG A 145 19.46 -7.90 -3.99
N ILE A 146 18.54 -7.39 -4.80
CA ILE A 146 18.36 -7.72 -6.19
C ILE A 146 18.52 -6.44 -7.03
N ASP A 147 19.63 -6.33 -7.75
CA ASP A 147 19.89 -5.19 -8.61
C ASP A 147 19.50 -5.51 -10.06
N ARG A 148 18.41 -4.91 -10.52
CA ARG A 148 17.94 -5.07 -11.91
C ARG A 148 18.90 -4.47 -12.93
N ALA A 149 19.74 -3.52 -12.56
CA ALA A 149 20.73 -2.95 -13.47
C ALA A 149 21.86 -3.92 -13.79
N ALA A 150 22.19 -4.83 -12.86
CA ALA A 150 23.24 -5.84 -13.01
C ALA A 150 22.75 -7.18 -13.60
N LEU A 151 21.44 -7.38 -13.73
CA LEU A 151 20.84 -8.67 -14.12
C LEU A 151 20.02 -8.55 -15.41
N THR A 152 19.86 -9.68 -16.12
CA THR A 152 18.82 -9.77 -17.15
C THR A 152 17.43 -9.72 -16.52
N LEU A 153 16.39 -9.41 -17.30
CA LEU A 153 15.01 -9.43 -16.79
C LEU A 153 14.61 -10.82 -16.31
N ALA A 154 15.02 -11.86 -17.00
CA ALA A 154 14.71 -13.25 -16.66
C ALA A 154 15.37 -13.66 -15.34
N ASP A 155 16.65 -13.34 -15.16
CA ASP A 155 17.40 -13.67 -13.93
C ASP A 155 16.86 -12.89 -12.72
N ALA A 156 16.62 -11.58 -12.88
CA ALA A 156 16.04 -10.76 -11.82
C ALA A 156 14.68 -11.28 -11.39
N ARG A 157 13.82 -11.67 -12.33
CA ARG A 157 12.51 -12.26 -12.04
C ARG A 157 12.63 -13.59 -11.30
N THR A 158 13.56 -14.46 -11.73
CA THR A 158 13.80 -15.76 -11.09
C THR A 158 14.27 -15.58 -9.65
N GLN A 159 15.25 -14.69 -9.43
CA GLN A 159 15.75 -14.38 -8.08
C GLN A 159 14.65 -13.77 -7.21
N LEU A 160 13.90 -12.80 -7.73
CA LEU A 160 12.81 -12.16 -7.01
C LEU A 160 11.74 -13.15 -6.55
N ILE A 161 11.29 -14.03 -7.44
CA ILE A 161 10.28 -15.05 -7.11
C ILE A 161 10.84 -16.04 -6.09
N GLY A 162 12.11 -16.45 -6.23
CA GLY A 162 12.78 -17.32 -5.25
C GLY A 162 12.80 -16.67 -3.86
N ALA A 163 13.33 -15.46 -3.76
CA ALA A 163 13.44 -14.73 -2.50
C ALA A 163 12.08 -14.44 -1.83
N ILE A 164 11.03 -14.16 -2.61
CA ILE A 164 9.66 -14.00 -2.08
C ILE A 164 9.15 -15.33 -1.52
N ASN A 165 9.38 -16.45 -2.21
CA ASN A 165 8.93 -17.77 -1.77
C ASN A 165 9.70 -18.27 -0.54
N ASP A 166 10.97 -17.88 -0.39
CA ASP A 166 11.77 -18.17 0.81
C ASP A 166 11.32 -17.36 2.03
N GLY A 167 10.54 -16.30 1.81
CA GLY A 167 9.92 -15.47 2.82
C GLY A 167 10.78 -14.28 3.26
N SER A 168 10.12 -13.13 3.38
CA SER A 168 10.72 -11.92 3.95
C SER A 168 9.67 -11.13 4.72
N PHE A 169 10.07 -10.52 5.83
CA PHE A 169 9.15 -9.67 6.58
C PHE A 169 9.00 -8.29 5.95
N TRP A 170 9.98 -7.87 5.14
CA TRP A 170 10.00 -6.57 4.49
C TRP A 170 10.47 -6.67 3.05
N PHE A 171 9.66 -6.14 2.14
CA PHE A 171 9.96 -5.98 0.73
C PHE A 171 10.01 -4.49 0.38
N HIS A 172 11.11 -4.05 -0.22
CA HIS A 172 11.27 -2.68 -0.70
C HIS A 172 11.70 -2.69 -2.17
N TYR A 173 11.00 -1.96 -3.01
CA TYR A 173 11.36 -1.71 -4.40
C TYR A 173 11.63 -0.22 -4.61
N GLN A 174 12.77 0.10 -5.18
CA GLN A 174 13.15 1.43 -5.59
C GLN A 174 13.37 1.45 -7.10
N GLY A 175 12.50 2.12 -7.85
CA GLY A 175 12.56 2.14 -9.31
C GLY A 175 11.36 2.83 -9.94
N HIS A 176 11.36 2.91 -11.27
CA HIS A 176 10.19 3.37 -12.00
C HIS A 176 9.10 2.30 -12.02
N GLY A 177 7.83 2.72 -11.96
CA GLY A 177 6.70 1.90 -12.33
C GLY A 177 6.66 1.70 -13.85
N ALA A 178 6.17 0.54 -14.33
CA ALA A 178 5.99 0.26 -15.75
C ALA A 178 4.66 0.85 -16.27
#